data_bbb87f4798f5710746ff44a4ed679431
#
_entry.id   bbb87f4798f5710746ff44a4ed679431
#
_cell.length_a   1.000
_cell.length_b   1.000
_cell.length_c   1.000
_cell.angle_alpha   90.00
_cell.angle_beta   90.00
_cell.angle_gamma   90.00
#
_symmetry.space_group_name_H-M   'P 1'
#
loop_
_entity.id
_entity.type
_entity.pdbx_description
1 polymer ?
#
loop_
_entity_poly.entity_id
_entity_poly.type
_entity_poly.pdbx_seq_one_letter_code
_entity_poly.pdbx_strand_id
1 'polypeptide(L)'
;GYDTLAQDLSSLSLPFDDVKNNAGYIAIAYDIGMIKGVTGPNGQLKFLPSHSATREEAAAMLVRVYERYSSTMDWLHGFYAFSSYSQINLTADMDAVSVGWARLEYGENGPTLNSTSTNGNDWVKPSDPTPATDYFTSHGVDYNLCVFGSATDSVTLADGSTTSTVAAVVNNSNARAQAIDALVAAAGDYAGLTIDFEGLKGDTIKKNYVTFMQELRAALPDSKTLYVCVQPDTWYT
;
A
#
# COMPACT_ATOMS: atom_id res chain seq x y z
N GLY A 1 6.83 6.02 13.39
CA GLY A 1 5.98 5.01 14.06
C GLY A 1 5.26 5.59 15.28
N TYR A 2 4.48 4.80 16.01
CA TYR A 2 3.71 5.27 17.19
C TYR A 2 4.59 5.88 18.28
N ASP A 3 5.82 5.45 18.43
CA ASP A 3 6.76 6.02 19.42
C ASP A 3 7.11 7.46 19.10
N THR A 4 7.37 7.78 17.82
CA THR A 4 7.64 9.16 17.36
C THR A 4 6.41 10.04 17.57
N LEU A 5 5.23 9.54 17.15
CA LEU A 5 3.97 10.25 17.34
C LEU A 5 3.69 10.51 18.83
N ALA A 6 3.92 9.50 19.69
CA ALA A 6 3.73 9.66 21.15
C ALA A 6 4.71 10.69 21.75
N GLN A 7 5.94 10.81 21.22
CA GLN A 7 6.87 11.87 21.62
C GLN A 7 6.36 13.26 21.23
N ASP A 8 5.90 13.40 19.98
CA ASP A 8 5.34 14.66 19.46
C ASP A 8 4.09 15.11 20.25
N LEU A 9 3.25 14.16 20.63
CA LEU A 9 2.02 14.41 21.38
C LEU A 9 2.21 14.52 22.91
N SER A 10 3.41 14.29 23.42
CA SER A 10 3.69 14.30 24.86
C SER A 10 3.43 15.64 25.57
N SER A 11 3.45 16.74 24.80
CA SER A 11 3.18 18.13 25.27
C SER A 11 1.72 18.55 25.15
N LEU A 12 0.85 17.73 24.58
CA LEU A 12 -0.57 18.06 24.45
C LEU A 12 -1.28 17.99 25.80
N SER A 13 -2.23 18.91 26.01
CA SER A 13 -3.10 18.91 27.17
C SER A 13 -4.10 17.75 27.06
N LEU A 14 -4.00 16.81 27.98
CA LEU A 14 -4.97 15.71 28.11
C LEU A 14 -6.19 16.17 28.94
N PRO A 15 -7.36 15.55 28.73
CA PRO A 15 -8.53 15.80 29.59
C PRO A 15 -8.41 15.19 31.00
N PHE A 16 -7.30 14.52 31.28
CA PHE A 16 -7.00 13.82 32.54
C PHE A 16 -5.99 14.62 33.37
N ASP A 17 -6.29 14.92 34.62
CA ASP A 17 -5.40 15.69 35.49
C ASP A 17 -4.43 14.79 36.33
N ASP A 18 -4.56 13.46 36.22
CA ASP A 18 -3.77 12.48 36.95
C ASP A 18 -2.69 11.76 36.13
N VAL A 19 -2.48 12.16 34.87
CA VAL A 19 -1.45 11.60 33.99
C VAL A 19 -0.13 12.31 34.21
N LYS A 20 0.91 11.58 34.63
CA LYS A 20 2.27 12.08 34.86
C LYS A 20 3.30 11.54 33.88
N ASN A 21 3.06 10.33 33.36
CA ASN A 21 3.96 9.63 32.45
C ASN A 21 3.19 9.11 31.24
N ASN A 22 3.89 8.86 30.15
CA ASN A 22 3.34 8.29 28.93
C ASN A 22 2.18 9.11 28.30
N ALA A 23 2.17 10.43 28.53
CA ALA A 23 1.09 11.32 28.09
C ALA A 23 0.77 11.18 26.59
N GLY A 24 1.79 11.05 25.72
CA GLY A 24 1.59 10.88 24.28
C GLY A 24 0.89 9.57 23.90
N TYR A 25 1.23 8.46 24.53
CA TYR A 25 0.52 7.19 24.30
C TYR A 25 -0.92 7.24 24.80
N ILE A 26 -1.14 7.89 25.94
CA ILE A 26 -2.49 8.10 26.48
C ILE A 26 -3.30 9.04 25.60
N ALA A 27 -2.66 10.07 25.01
CA ALA A 27 -3.28 10.94 24.03
C ALA A 27 -3.76 10.16 22.80
N ILE A 28 -2.91 9.31 22.23
CA ILE A 28 -3.27 8.43 21.11
C ILE A 28 -4.46 7.52 21.50
N ALA A 29 -4.37 6.82 22.63
CA ALA A 29 -5.42 5.91 23.09
C ALA A 29 -6.76 6.63 23.36
N TYR A 30 -6.72 7.87 23.80
CA TYR A 30 -7.91 8.71 23.99
C TYR A 30 -8.48 9.16 22.64
N ASP A 31 -7.64 9.63 21.73
CA ASP A 31 -8.05 10.10 20.38
C ASP A 31 -8.71 8.99 19.57
N ILE A 32 -8.13 7.79 19.57
CA ILE A 32 -8.74 6.62 18.91
C ILE A 32 -9.96 6.04 19.66
N GLY A 33 -10.36 6.63 20.77
CA GLY A 33 -11.53 6.24 21.55
C GLY A 33 -11.37 4.96 22.37
N MET A 34 -10.15 4.39 22.44
CA MET A 34 -9.85 3.22 23.25
C MET A 34 -10.17 3.46 24.74
N ILE A 35 -9.75 4.61 25.24
CA ILE A 35 -10.01 5.05 26.63
C ILE A 35 -10.94 6.26 26.66
N LYS A 36 -11.79 6.34 27.67
CA LYS A 36 -12.71 7.47 27.90
C LYS A 36 -12.46 8.18 29.22
N GLY A 37 -11.68 7.56 30.11
CA GLY A 37 -11.53 8.00 31.49
C GLY A 37 -12.74 7.71 32.38
N VAL A 38 -12.61 8.04 33.63
CA VAL A 38 -13.64 7.92 34.67
C VAL A 38 -13.92 9.29 35.25
N THR A 39 -15.19 9.59 35.52
CA THR A 39 -15.57 10.86 36.16
C THR A 39 -15.25 10.78 37.65
N GLY A 40 -14.37 11.65 38.10
CA GLY A 40 -14.05 11.80 39.52
C GLY A 40 -15.14 12.56 40.32
N PRO A 41 -14.99 12.69 41.64
CA PRO A 41 -16.02 13.26 42.53
C PRO A 41 -16.42 14.70 42.19
N ASN A 42 -15.51 15.48 41.57
CA ASN A 42 -15.76 16.88 41.24
C ASN A 42 -16.09 17.07 39.73
N GLY A 43 -16.46 15.99 39.01
CA GLY A 43 -16.80 16.04 37.62
C GLY A 43 -15.60 16.04 36.64
N GLN A 44 -14.36 16.06 37.16
CA GLN A 44 -13.15 15.98 36.30
C GLN A 44 -12.94 14.54 35.82
N LEU A 45 -12.34 14.42 34.64
CA LEU A 45 -11.92 13.12 34.07
C LEU A 45 -10.60 12.67 34.70
N LYS A 46 -10.51 11.39 35.00
CA LYS A 46 -9.33 10.68 35.51
C LYS A 46 -8.98 9.52 34.60
N PHE A 47 -7.69 9.29 34.39
CA PHE A 47 -7.17 8.10 33.72
C PHE A 47 -6.97 6.92 34.66
N LEU A 48 -6.63 7.21 35.91
CA LEU A 48 -6.34 6.25 36.99
C LEU A 48 -5.16 5.33 36.66
N PRO A 49 -3.94 5.85 36.41
CA PRO A 49 -2.81 5.08 35.89
C PRO A 49 -2.34 3.93 36.77
N SER A 50 -2.67 3.95 38.06
CA SER A 50 -2.33 2.88 39.04
C SER A 50 -3.45 1.88 39.28
N HIS A 51 -4.60 2.04 38.62
CA HIS A 51 -5.73 1.12 38.75
C HIS A 51 -5.56 -0.04 37.77
N SER A 52 -5.71 -1.27 38.25
CA SER A 52 -5.67 -2.46 37.39
C SER A 52 -6.97 -2.56 36.58
N ALA A 53 -6.88 -2.61 35.28
CA ALA A 53 -8.05 -2.84 34.43
C ALA A 53 -8.59 -4.27 34.63
N THR A 54 -9.92 -4.38 34.78
CA THR A 54 -10.59 -5.68 34.76
C THR A 54 -10.63 -6.28 33.37
N ARG A 55 -10.97 -7.57 33.22
CA ARG A 55 -11.13 -8.21 31.90
C ARG A 55 -12.26 -7.56 31.11
N GLU A 56 -13.33 -7.14 31.76
CA GLU A 56 -14.46 -6.44 31.16
C GLU A 56 -14.05 -5.05 30.61
N GLU A 57 -13.27 -4.30 31.39
CA GLU A 57 -12.74 -3.00 30.95
C GLU A 57 -11.79 -3.15 29.75
N ALA A 58 -10.89 -4.13 29.78
CA ALA A 58 -10.01 -4.43 28.66
C ALA A 58 -10.79 -4.85 27.40
N ALA A 59 -11.80 -5.71 27.56
CA ALA A 59 -12.68 -6.10 26.47
C ALA A 59 -13.44 -4.90 25.89
N ALA A 60 -13.97 -4.02 26.75
CA ALA A 60 -14.66 -2.81 26.31
C ALA A 60 -13.74 -1.83 25.55
N MET A 61 -12.47 -1.71 25.94
CA MET A 61 -11.48 -0.93 25.21
C MET A 61 -11.24 -1.49 23.81
N LEU A 62 -11.05 -2.79 23.68
CA LEU A 62 -10.83 -3.47 22.39
C LEU A 62 -12.05 -3.37 21.48
N VAL A 63 -13.27 -3.55 22.01
CA VAL A 63 -14.51 -3.41 21.24
C VAL A 63 -14.67 -2.00 20.69
N ARG A 64 -14.41 -0.96 21.48
CA ARG A 64 -14.50 0.44 21.01
C ARG A 64 -13.54 0.72 19.85
N VAL A 65 -12.32 0.21 19.94
CA VAL A 65 -11.34 0.36 18.84
C VAL A 65 -11.81 -0.42 17.61
N TYR A 66 -12.26 -1.65 17.81
CA TYR A 66 -12.77 -2.48 16.72
C TYR A 66 -13.97 -1.82 16.03
N GLU A 67 -14.98 -1.37 16.78
CA GLU A 67 -16.17 -0.70 16.22
C GLU A 67 -15.79 0.58 15.46
N ARG A 68 -14.87 1.38 16.00
CA ARG A 68 -14.42 2.61 15.32
C ARG A 68 -13.70 2.30 14.00
N TYR A 69 -12.80 1.33 13.99
CA TYR A 69 -12.01 1.01 12.79
C TYR A 69 -12.72 0.08 11.82
N SER A 70 -13.68 -0.72 12.25
CA SER A 70 -14.50 -1.54 11.35
C SER A 70 -15.69 -0.82 10.75
N SER A 71 -16.16 0.29 11.38
CA SER A 71 -17.29 1.09 10.88
C SER A 71 -16.90 2.29 10.00
N THR A 72 -15.61 2.60 9.90
CA THR A 72 -15.09 3.76 9.13
C THR A 72 -13.97 3.32 8.20
N MET A 73 -14.29 2.46 7.25
CA MET A 73 -13.40 2.19 6.14
C MET A 73 -13.77 3.17 5.03
N ASP A 74 -12.94 4.23 4.87
CA ASP A 74 -13.18 5.25 3.84
C ASP A 74 -12.78 4.75 2.44
N TRP A 75 -11.96 3.68 2.37
CA TRP A 75 -11.48 3.09 1.13
C TRP A 75 -11.04 1.64 1.34
N LEU A 76 -11.64 0.71 0.61
CA LEU A 76 -11.26 -0.71 0.60
C LEU A 76 -10.65 -1.09 -0.75
N HIS A 77 -9.35 -1.42 -0.75
CA HIS A 77 -8.63 -1.85 -1.93
C HIS A 77 -8.06 -3.26 -1.74
N GLY A 78 -8.36 -4.14 -2.69
CA GLY A 78 -7.90 -5.52 -2.69
C GLY A 78 -6.99 -5.86 -3.87
N PHE A 79 -6.31 -7.03 -3.78
CA PHE A 79 -5.66 -7.64 -4.94
C PHE A 79 -6.53 -8.78 -5.45
N TYR A 80 -6.71 -8.83 -6.76
CA TYR A 80 -7.54 -9.83 -7.42
C TYR A 80 -6.72 -10.67 -8.38
N ALA A 81 -6.71 -11.99 -8.15
CA ALA A 81 -6.18 -12.97 -9.09
C ALA A 81 -7.32 -13.61 -9.90
N PHE A 82 -7.15 -13.75 -11.21
CA PHE A 82 -8.18 -14.34 -12.07
C PHE A 82 -8.52 -15.80 -11.70
N SER A 83 -7.57 -16.53 -11.12
CA SER A 83 -7.81 -17.87 -10.55
C SER A 83 -8.86 -17.89 -9.43
N SER A 84 -9.13 -16.72 -8.82
CA SER A 84 -10.15 -16.53 -7.78
C SER A 84 -11.51 -16.07 -8.34
N TYR A 85 -11.77 -16.22 -9.64
CA TYR A 85 -13.01 -15.78 -10.28
C TYR A 85 -14.29 -16.31 -9.62
N SER A 86 -14.25 -17.53 -9.09
CA SER A 86 -15.38 -18.10 -8.33
C SER A 86 -15.75 -17.33 -7.05
N GLN A 87 -14.87 -16.43 -6.60
CA GLN A 87 -15.02 -15.61 -5.41
C GLN A 87 -15.15 -14.11 -5.76
N ILE A 88 -15.38 -13.77 -7.01
CA ILE A 88 -15.42 -12.37 -7.48
C ILE A 88 -16.49 -11.54 -6.74
N ASN A 89 -17.57 -12.18 -6.28
CA ASN A 89 -18.60 -11.53 -5.48
C ASN A 89 -18.10 -10.90 -4.18
N LEU A 90 -16.94 -11.33 -3.66
CA LEU A 90 -16.33 -10.73 -2.48
C LEU A 90 -15.71 -9.34 -2.76
N THR A 91 -15.56 -8.98 -4.03
CA THR A 91 -15.06 -7.65 -4.42
C THR A 91 -16.15 -6.61 -4.54
N ALA A 92 -17.43 -6.99 -4.46
CA ALA A 92 -18.58 -6.08 -4.70
C ALA A 92 -18.65 -4.89 -3.70
N ASP A 93 -18.11 -5.08 -2.49
CA ASP A 93 -18.07 -4.04 -1.46
C ASP A 93 -16.69 -3.32 -1.40
N MET A 94 -15.81 -3.55 -2.38
CA MET A 94 -14.52 -2.86 -2.48
C MET A 94 -14.66 -1.60 -3.36
N ASP A 95 -13.87 -0.57 -3.04
CA ASP A 95 -13.76 0.62 -3.87
C ASP A 95 -12.86 0.37 -5.08
N ALA A 96 -11.81 -0.44 -4.90
CA ALA A 96 -10.90 -0.79 -5.97
C ALA A 96 -10.26 -2.17 -5.82
N VAL A 97 -9.80 -2.72 -6.95
CA VAL A 97 -8.95 -3.92 -6.99
C VAL A 97 -7.73 -3.69 -7.88
N SER A 98 -6.62 -4.32 -7.51
CA SER A 98 -5.43 -4.43 -8.37
C SER A 98 -5.42 -5.79 -9.06
N VAL A 99 -5.37 -5.79 -10.40
CA VAL A 99 -5.29 -7.00 -11.21
C VAL A 99 -3.84 -7.24 -11.64
N GLY A 100 -3.26 -8.37 -11.26
CA GLY A 100 -1.86 -8.72 -11.49
C GLY A 100 -1.62 -9.23 -12.93
N TRP A 101 -1.74 -8.36 -13.95
CA TRP A 101 -1.76 -8.75 -15.35
C TRP A 101 -0.57 -8.23 -16.16
N ALA A 102 0.48 -7.78 -15.51
CA ALA A 102 1.71 -7.41 -16.19
C ALA A 102 2.95 -7.58 -15.30
N ARG A 103 4.07 -7.93 -15.92
CA ARG A 103 5.40 -7.94 -15.32
C ARG A 103 6.33 -7.03 -16.11
N LEU A 104 7.10 -6.20 -15.41
CA LEU A 104 8.21 -5.45 -15.99
C LEU A 104 9.35 -6.42 -16.30
N GLU A 105 9.84 -6.38 -17.53
CA GLU A 105 11.02 -7.11 -18.01
C GLU A 105 12.06 -6.16 -18.58
N TYR A 106 13.31 -6.60 -18.65
CA TYR A 106 14.40 -5.83 -19.26
C TYR A 106 15.19 -6.73 -20.24
N GLY A 107 15.25 -6.33 -21.49
CA GLY A 107 15.93 -7.04 -22.55
C GLY A 107 16.90 -6.15 -23.35
N GLU A 108 17.38 -6.65 -24.48
CA GLU A 108 18.35 -5.95 -25.33
C GLU A 108 17.86 -4.57 -25.80
N ASN A 109 16.55 -4.41 -25.96
CA ASN A 109 15.94 -3.15 -26.42
C ASN A 109 15.42 -2.28 -25.24
N GLY A 110 15.78 -2.61 -24.01
CA GLY A 110 15.34 -1.91 -22.80
C GLY A 110 14.13 -2.55 -22.13
N PRO A 111 13.40 -1.77 -21.30
CA PRO A 111 12.26 -2.27 -20.51
C PRO A 111 11.03 -2.54 -21.39
N THR A 112 10.29 -3.58 -21.05
CA THR A 112 9.01 -3.95 -21.65
C THR A 112 8.03 -4.43 -20.59
N LEU A 113 6.73 -4.37 -20.89
CA LEU A 113 5.69 -4.96 -20.05
C LEU A 113 5.24 -6.29 -20.69
N ASN A 114 5.40 -7.37 -19.96
CA ASN A 114 4.96 -8.69 -20.36
C ASN A 114 3.65 -9.07 -19.64
N SER A 115 2.57 -9.20 -20.39
CA SER A 115 1.25 -9.64 -19.93
C SER A 115 0.91 -11.08 -20.36
N THR A 116 1.87 -11.79 -20.98
CA THR A 116 1.74 -13.15 -21.47
C THR A 116 2.53 -14.13 -20.60
N SER A 117 2.34 -15.44 -20.79
CA SER A 117 3.08 -16.48 -20.07
C SER A 117 4.50 -16.72 -20.59
N THR A 118 5.00 -15.89 -21.52
CA THR A 118 6.37 -15.99 -22.00
C THR A 118 7.38 -15.68 -20.89
N ASN A 119 8.61 -16.17 -21.03
CA ASN A 119 9.70 -15.95 -20.08
C ASN A 119 9.37 -16.38 -18.63
N GLY A 120 8.49 -17.38 -18.44
CA GLY A 120 8.08 -17.81 -17.10
C GLY A 120 7.34 -16.72 -16.32
N ASN A 121 6.57 -15.89 -17.00
CA ASN A 121 5.76 -14.86 -16.35
C ASN A 121 4.47 -15.48 -15.79
N ASP A 122 4.24 -15.31 -14.48
CA ASP A 122 3.00 -15.71 -13.78
C ASP A 122 1.96 -14.57 -13.72
N TRP A 123 2.36 -13.34 -14.09
CA TRP A 123 1.50 -12.14 -14.12
C TRP A 123 0.83 -12.00 -15.49
N VAL A 124 -0.03 -12.95 -15.79
CA VAL A 124 -0.61 -13.13 -17.12
C VAL A 124 -2.00 -12.50 -17.18
N LYS A 125 -2.20 -11.60 -18.15
CA LYS A 125 -3.56 -11.13 -18.45
C LYS A 125 -4.37 -12.29 -19.02
N PRO A 126 -5.56 -12.58 -18.53
CA PRO A 126 -6.44 -13.62 -19.13
C PRO A 126 -6.69 -13.33 -20.62
N SER A 127 -6.85 -14.38 -21.40
CA SER A 127 -7.20 -14.25 -22.83
C SER A 127 -8.58 -13.57 -23.03
N ASP A 128 -9.49 -13.77 -22.08
CA ASP A 128 -10.73 -13.03 -21.97
C ASP A 128 -10.90 -12.48 -20.54
N PRO A 129 -10.55 -11.21 -20.31
CA PRO A 129 -10.74 -10.55 -19.02
C PRO A 129 -12.16 -10.06 -18.80
N THR A 130 -13.01 -10.03 -19.86
CA THR A 130 -14.34 -9.42 -19.89
C THR A 130 -15.24 -9.84 -18.73
N PRO A 131 -15.36 -11.12 -18.35
CA PRO A 131 -16.22 -11.52 -17.25
C PRO A 131 -15.87 -10.85 -15.92
N ALA A 132 -14.57 -10.61 -15.66
CA ALA A 132 -14.14 -9.93 -14.44
C ALA A 132 -14.29 -8.42 -14.54
N THR A 133 -13.88 -7.81 -15.67
CA THR A 133 -13.94 -6.36 -15.85
C THR A 133 -15.39 -5.84 -15.92
N ASP A 134 -16.31 -6.60 -16.53
CA ASP A 134 -17.73 -6.30 -16.52
C ASP A 134 -18.32 -6.39 -15.12
N TYR A 135 -17.89 -7.39 -14.34
CA TYR A 135 -18.32 -7.50 -12.95
C TYR A 135 -17.88 -6.27 -12.14
N PHE A 136 -16.60 -5.89 -12.19
CA PHE A 136 -16.10 -4.70 -11.49
C PHE A 136 -16.86 -3.45 -11.91
N THR A 137 -16.99 -3.21 -13.21
CA THR A 137 -17.70 -2.04 -13.75
C THR A 137 -19.15 -1.98 -13.29
N SER A 138 -19.87 -3.11 -13.33
CA SER A 138 -21.29 -3.16 -12.93
C SER A 138 -21.53 -2.95 -11.44
N HIS A 139 -20.50 -3.18 -10.60
CA HIS A 139 -20.55 -2.97 -9.14
C HIS A 139 -19.87 -1.66 -8.70
N GLY A 140 -19.37 -0.84 -9.66
CA GLY A 140 -18.70 0.42 -9.34
C GLY A 140 -17.34 0.22 -8.68
N VAL A 141 -16.70 -0.94 -8.89
CA VAL A 141 -15.36 -1.25 -8.37
C VAL A 141 -14.31 -0.82 -9.39
N ASP A 142 -13.44 0.11 -9.02
CA ASP A 142 -12.32 0.50 -9.86
C ASP A 142 -11.32 -0.66 -9.99
N TYR A 143 -10.76 -0.88 -11.19
CA TYR A 143 -9.70 -1.89 -11.34
C TYR A 143 -8.44 -1.29 -11.95
N ASN A 144 -7.31 -1.52 -11.28
CA ASN A 144 -6.00 -0.98 -11.61
C ASN A 144 -5.08 -2.08 -12.13
N LEU A 145 -4.29 -1.77 -13.17
CA LEU A 145 -3.25 -2.69 -13.63
C LEU A 145 -2.13 -2.77 -12.60
N CYS A 146 -1.97 -3.90 -11.96
CA CYS A 146 -0.82 -4.18 -11.12
C CYS A 146 0.34 -4.66 -11.98
N VAL A 147 1.48 -3.97 -11.88
CA VAL A 147 2.70 -4.30 -12.58
C VAL A 147 3.76 -4.73 -11.59
N PHE A 148 4.08 -6.02 -11.63
CA PHE A 148 5.16 -6.60 -10.84
C PHE A 148 6.53 -6.26 -11.44
N GLY A 149 7.53 -6.01 -10.59
CA GLY A 149 8.92 -5.84 -10.98
C GLY A 149 9.87 -6.42 -9.93
N SER A 150 10.87 -7.20 -10.38
CA SER A 150 11.84 -7.80 -9.46
C SER A 150 13.10 -6.95 -9.34
N ALA A 151 13.55 -6.72 -8.11
CA ALA A 151 14.87 -6.18 -7.80
C ALA A 151 15.85 -7.27 -7.31
N THR A 152 15.46 -8.54 -7.43
CA THR A 152 16.27 -9.70 -7.01
C THR A 152 16.58 -10.68 -8.14
N ASP A 153 16.01 -10.49 -9.32
CA ASP A 153 16.35 -11.23 -10.54
C ASP A 153 17.69 -10.77 -11.12
N SER A 154 18.11 -11.35 -12.23
CA SER A 154 19.38 -11.02 -12.91
C SER A 154 19.16 -10.79 -14.39
N VAL A 155 19.46 -9.59 -14.86
CA VAL A 155 19.47 -9.20 -16.27
C VAL A 155 20.86 -8.75 -16.66
N THR A 156 21.26 -9.01 -17.92
CA THR A 156 22.56 -8.58 -18.46
C THR A 156 22.36 -7.32 -19.28
N LEU A 157 23.13 -6.28 -18.95
CA LEU A 157 23.13 -5.01 -19.68
C LEU A 157 24.02 -5.10 -20.95
N ALA A 158 23.89 -4.10 -21.83
CA ALA A 158 24.65 -4.04 -23.09
C ALA A 158 26.17 -4.00 -22.92
N ASP A 159 26.67 -3.54 -21.78
CA ASP A 159 28.08 -3.52 -21.43
C ASP A 159 28.59 -4.85 -20.82
N GLY A 160 27.73 -5.86 -20.74
CA GLY A 160 28.01 -7.17 -20.17
C GLY A 160 27.91 -7.24 -18.66
N SER A 161 27.64 -6.14 -17.96
CA SER A 161 27.37 -6.15 -16.52
C SER A 161 26.01 -6.74 -16.19
N THR A 162 25.81 -7.20 -14.95
CA THR A 162 24.54 -7.77 -14.48
C THR A 162 23.93 -6.91 -13.39
N THR A 163 22.60 -6.83 -13.41
CA THR A 163 21.81 -6.11 -12.39
C THR A 163 20.41 -6.73 -12.33
N SER A 164 19.51 -6.22 -11.49
CA SER A 164 18.11 -6.63 -11.51
C SER A 164 17.28 -5.80 -12.50
N THR A 165 16.13 -6.33 -12.92
CA THR A 165 15.19 -5.63 -13.81
C THR A 165 14.84 -4.24 -13.26
N VAL A 166 14.42 -4.14 -12.01
CA VAL A 166 14.04 -2.85 -11.43
C VAL A 166 15.26 -1.91 -11.34
N ALA A 167 16.44 -2.41 -10.95
CA ALA A 167 17.64 -1.57 -10.90
C ALA A 167 18.08 -1.08 -12.29
N ALA A 168 17.99 -1.91 -13.32
CA ALA A 168 18.27 -1.52 -14.72
C ALA A 168 17.37 -0.35 -15.16
N VAL A 169 16.11 -0.37 -14.75
CA VAL A 169 15.15 0.69 -15.09
C VAL A 169 15.38 1.94 -14.24
N VAL A 170 15.37 1.84 -12.91
CA VAL A 170 15.34 3.04 -12.06
C VAL A 170 16.68 3.79 -12.04
N ASN A 171 17.81 3.09 -12.27
CA ASN A 171 19.13 3.70 -12.25
C ASN A 171 19.55 4.31 -13.59
N ASN A 172 18.78 4.09 -14.66
CA ASN A 172 19.08 4.63 -16.01
C ASN A 172 17.92 5.53 -16.46
N SER A 173 18.20 6.80 -16.72
CA SER A 173 17.17 7.79 -17.09
C SER A 173 16.44 7.45 -18.39
N ASN A 174 17.11 6.90 -19.39
CA ASN A 174 16.49 6.52 -20.67
C ASN A 174 15.59 5.29 -20.48
N ALA A 175 16.07 4.26 -19.77
CA ALA A 175 15.26 3.08 -19.47
C ALA A 175 14.05 3.45 -18.58
N ARG A 176 14.25 4.37 -17.63
CA ARG A 176 13.16 4.87 -16.78
C ARG A 176 12.09 5.58 -17.62
N ALA A 177 12.47 6.46 -18.54
CA ALA A 177 11.54 7.13 -19.44
C ALA A 177 10.76 6.12 -20.30
N GLN A 178 11.45 5.13 -20.92
CA GLN A 178 10.80 4.08 -21.71
C GLN A 178 9.81 3.24 -20.90
N ALA A 179 10.17 2.88 -19.66
CA ALA A 179 9.27 2.14 -18.79
C ALA A 179 8.04 2.97 -18.41
N ILE A 180 8.20 4.26 -18.14
CA ILE A 180 7.11 5.19 -17.84
C ILE A 180 6.18 5.31 -19.05
N ASP A 181 6.70 5.47 -20.25
CA ASP A 181 5.88 5.54 -21.47
C ASP A 181 5.06 4.25 -21.67
N ALA A 182 5.68 3.09 -21.44
CA ALA A 182 4.99 1.80 -21.53
C ALA A 182 3.89 1.66 -20.46
N LEU A 183 4.16 2.10 -19.22
CA LEU A 183 3.20 2.07 -18.11
C LEU A 183 2.01 3.01 -18.35
N VAL A 184 2.27 4.23 -18.83
CA VAL A 184 1.21 5.20 -19.15
C VAL A 184 0.33 4.68 -20.28
N ALA A 185 0.93 4.10 -21.32
CA ALA A 185 0.19 3.47 -22.40
C ALA A 185 -0.66 2.30 -21.91
N ALA A 186 -0.11 1.44 -21.04
CA ALA A 186 -0.82 0.29 -20.49
C ALA A 186 -1.97 0.68 -19.54
N ALA A 187 -1.88 1.85 -18.89
CA ALA A 187 -2.93 2.35 -18.00
C ALA A 187 -4.23 2.75 -18.72
N GLY A 188 -4.24 2.78 -20.07
CA GLY A 188 -5.35 3.33 -20.86
C GLY A 188 -6.73 2.79 -20.49
N ASP A 189 -6.87 1.47 -20.37
CA ASP A 189 -8.15 0.78 -20.13
C ASP A 189 -8.46 0.56 -18.62
N TYR A 190 -7.56 0.98 -17.74
CA TYR A 190 -7.68 0.78 -16.30
C TYR A 190 -7.98 2.08 -15.56
N ALA A 191 -8.52 2.00 -14.36
CA ALA A 191 -8.71 3.17 -13.49
C ALA A 191 -7.35 3.80 -13.10
N GLY A 192 -6.28 3.02 -13.12
CA GLY A 192 -4.92 3.47 -12.87
C GLY A 192 -3.91 2.33 -12.83
N LEU A 193 -2.81 2.57 -12.13
CA LEU A 193 -1.71 1.62 -11.96
C LEU A 193 -1.49 1.29 -10.48
N THR A 194 -1.04 0.07 -10.23
CA THR A 194 -0.42 -0.36 -8.98
C THR A 194 0.98 -0.85 -9.28
N ILE A 195 1.99 -0.21 -8.71
CA ILE A 195 3.39 -0.56 -8.89
C ILE A 195 3.83 -1.45 -7.75
N ASP A 196 4.16 -2.70 -8.08
CA ASP A 196 4.57 -3.75 -7.15
C ASP A 196 6.01 -4.17 -7.44
N PHE A 197 6.95 -3.28 -7.07
CA PHE A 197 8.38 -3.52 -7.25
C PHE A 197 8.98 -4.04 -5.95
N GLU A 198 9.43 -5.29 -5.99
CA GLU A 198 9.87 -6.01 -4.82
C GLU A 198 11.39 -6.19 -4.75
N GLY A 199 11.93 -6.28 -3.51
CA GLY A 199 13.33 -6.57 -3.25
C GLY A 199 14.26 -5.36 -3.35
N LEU A 200 13.75 -4.14 -3.21
CA LEU A 200 14.52 -2.90 -3.26
C LEU A 200 15.53 -2.81 -2.10
N LYS A 201 16.82 -2.98 -2.39
CA LYS A 201 17.92 -2.93 -1.40
C LYS A 201 18.93 -1.85 -1.76
N GLY A 202 19.40 -1.16 -0.71
CA GLY A 202 20.42 -0.12 -0.83
C GLY A 202 19.86 1.26 -1.18
N ASP A 203 20.56 2.30 -0.72
CA ASP A 203 20.08 3.68 -0.77
C ASP A 203 19.95 4.23 -2.18
N THR A 204 20.83 3.82 -3.09
CA THR A 204 20.81 4.30 -4.48
C THR A 204 19.54 3.85 -5.21
N ILE A 205 19.18 2.57 -5.13
CA ILE A 205 17.98 2.06 -5.80
C ILE A 205 16.72 2.63 -5.15
N LYS A 206 16.67 2.75 -3.82
CA LYS A 206 15.56 3.36 -3.08
C LYS A 206 15.35 4.81 -3.52
N LYS A 207 16.41 5.62 -3.60
CA LYS A 207 16.35 7.00 -4.05
C LYS A 207 15.87 7.12 -5.50
N ASN A 208 16.43 6.31 -6.39
CA ASN A 208 16.06 6.35 -7.81
C ASN A 208 14.65 5.80 -8.05
N TYR A 209 14.17 4.89 -7.22
CA TYR A 209 12.78 4.45 -7.23
C TYR A 209 11.81 5.59 -6.84
N VAL A 210 12.14 6.40 -5.86
CA VAL A 210 11.35 7.61 -5.55
C VAL A 210 11.29 8.55 -6.76
N THR A 211 12.43 8.77 -7.43
CA THR A 211 12.47 9.57 -8.67
C THR A 211 11.59 8.97 -9.77
N PHE A 212 11.66 7.65 -9.97
CA PHE A 212 10.80 6.94 -10.91
C PHE A 212 9.31 7.15 -10.61
N MET A 213 8.89 7.03 -9.34
CA MET A 213 7.50 7.23 -8.93
C MET A 213 7.03 8.67 -9.14
N GLN A 214 7.90 9.66 -8.88
CA GLN A 214 7.61 11.07 -9.14
C GLN A 214 7.43 11.36 -10.63
N GLU A 215 8.32 10.84 -11.46
CA GLU A 215 8.25 10.97 -12.93
C GLU A 215 7.02 10.24 -13.50
N LEU A 216 6.72 9.04 -13.02
CA LEU A 216 5.52 8.28 -13.41
C LEU A 216 4.25 9.05 -13.02
N ARG A 217 4.16 9.59 -11.79
CA ARG A 217 2.99 10.38 -11.38
C ARG A 217 2.81 11.62 -12.26
N ALA A 218 3.92 12.28 -12.63
CA ALA A 218 3.86 13.46 -13.50
C ALA A 218 3.45 13.14 -14.95
N ALA A 219 3.77 11.94 -15.44
CA ALA A 219 3.42 11.49 -16.78
C ALA A 219 2.00 10.89 -16.88
N LEU A 220 1.50 10.33 -15.79
CA LEU A 220 0.18 9.69 -15.75
C LEU A 220 -0.92 10.77 -15.63
N PRO A 221 -2.01 10.71 -16.42
CA PRO A 221 -3.11 11.66 -16.33
C PRO A 221 -3.67 11.78 -14.90
N ASP A 222 -4.12 12.97 -14.50
CA ASP A 222 -4.66 13.23 -13.16
C ASP A 222 -5.89 12.38 -12.83
N SER A 223 -6.64 11.96 -13.84
CA SER A 223 -7.79 11.07 -13.69
C SER A 223 -7.42 9.62 -13.38
N LYS A 224 -6.14 9.24 -13.47
CA LYS A 224 -5.65 7.89 -13.20
C LYS A 224 -5.07 7.79 -11.79
N THR A 225 -5.49 6.77 -11.06
CA THR A 225 -4.95 6.46 -9.74
C THR A 225 -3.55 5.85 -9.86
N LEU A 226 -2.72 6.07 -8.85
CA LEU A 226 -1.39 5.46 -8.74
C LEU A 226 -1.19 4.94 -7.33
N TYR A 227 -1.17 3.61 -7.21
CA TYR A 227 -0.85 2.91 -5.96
C TYR A 227 0.56 2.37 -6.00
N VAL A 228 1.17 2.20 -4.84
CA VAL A 228 2.49 1.59 -4.69
C VAL A 228 2.46 0.56 -3.57
N CYS A 229 2.95 -0.65 -3.88
CA CYS A 229 3.20 -1.66 -2.86
C CYS A 229 4.50 -1.33 -2.15
N VAL A 230 4.46 -1.27 -0.82
CA VAL A 230 5.64 -1.05 0.02
C VAL A 230 5.79 -2.22 0.97
N GLN A 231 7.01 -2.74 1.05
CA GLN A 231 7.32 -3.84 1.95
C GLN A 231 7.72 -3.31 3.32
N PRO A 232 7.43 -4.04 4.42
CA PRO A 232 7.88 -3.66 5.75
C PRO A 232 9.41 -3.53 5.79
N ASP A 233 9.92 -2.50 6.46
CA ASP A 233 11.35 -2.17 6.52
C ASP A 233 12.20 -3.33 7.09
N THR A 234 11.62 -4.14 7.97
CA THR A 234 12.27 -5.29 8.62
C THR A 234 12.59 -6.46 7.68
N TRP A 235 12.10 -6.47 6.45
CA TRP A 235 12.34 -7.57 5.51
C TRP A 235 13.63 -7.41 4.71
N TYR A 236 14.25 -6.21 4.71
CA TYR A 236 15.38 -5.85 3.86
C TYR A 236 16.51 -5.12 4.60
N THR A 237 16.60 -5.29 5.90
CA THR A 237 17.75 -4.81 6.71
C THR A 237 18.90 -5.81 6.73
#